data_9fd3440cddef98014724f78768022d4d
#
_entry.id   9fd3440cddef98014724f78768022d4d
#
_cell.length_a   1.000
_cell.length_b   1.000
_cell.length_c   1.000
_cell.angle_alpha   90.00
_cell.angle_beta   90.00
_cell.angle_gamma   90.00
#
_symmetry.space_group_name_H-M   'P 1'
#
loop_
_entity.id
_entity.type
_entity.pdbx_description
1 polymer ?
#
loop_
_entity_poly.entity_id
_entity_poly.type
_entity_poly.pdbx_seq_one_letter_code
_entity_poly.pdbx_strand_id
1 'polypeptide(L)'
;MAILPLILIPVAGLLFGSSGAWANPGSSAVVSADKTLSVPAVVAKVRSSVVTILTRGVPASPSQVQSGSGSGSGVIIDEGGYILTNNHLVTGVKSMAVGLSTGRLTPGRVVARDFLLDLALVKINAQDLVPAVLNPRPDLEIGESVVAIGNPLALKGGSTVTVGVVSALDRSVLTPDGETLYDLIQTDAAINPGNSGGPLVDLSGRVVGINVIIAPSAQAISYALSMQAIYPHIQSMMVRGSIYRPDLGFTPVTITPSVMASFGLDGDRGVLALQVDAAKPAGVGGLQNGDIITAVDQHQVFNMGDFWHALLRSGDQPTVQLTLHGRSGPATIQLPKPAALKAAQ
;
A
#
# COMPACT_ATOMS: atom_id res chain seq x y z
N MET A 1 -30.37 64.24 0.39
CA MET A 1 -31.80 63.92 0.59
C MET A 1 -32.40 63.70 -0.76
N ALA A 2 -32.52 62.44 -1.19
CA ALA A 2 -33.37 62.13 -2.35
C ALA A 2 -33.85 60.69 -2.13
N ILE A 3 -35.14 60.55 -1.94
CA ILE A 3 -35.90 59.34 -1.67
C ILE A 3 -36.33 58.74 -3.00
N LEU A 4 -35.97 57.50 -3.30
CA LEU A 4 -36.46 56.79 -4.46
C LEU A 4 -37.66 55.89 -4.06
N PRO A 5 -38.70 55.79 -4.84
CA PRO A 5 -39.91 55.03 -4.50
C PRO A 5 -39.83 53.55 -4.85
N LEU A 6 -40.46 52.79 -3.96
CA LEU A 6 -40.68 51.35 -4.06
C LEU A 6 -41.77 51.06 -5.13
N ILE A 7 -41.44 50.24 -6.14
CA ILE A 7 -42.42 49.75 -7.12
C ILE A 7 -42.89 48.36 -6.70
N LEU A 8 -44.13 48.23 -6.34
CA LEU A 8 -44.85 46.95 -6.15
C LEU A 8 -45.33 46.44 -7.51
N ILE A 9 -44.96 45.19 -7.84
CA ILE A 9 -45.50 44.45 -8.98
C ILE A 9 -46.45 43.37 -8.47
N PRO A 10 -47.71 43.29 -8.97
CA PRO A 10 -48.66 42.27 -8.54
C PRO A 10 -48.38 40.91 -9.19
N VAL A 11 -48.41 39.85 -8.41
CA VAL A 11 -48.35 38.44 -8.85
C VAL A 11 -49.74 38.02 -9.30
N ALA A 12 -49.93 37.80 -10.60
CA ALA A 12 -51.13 37.19 -11.16
C ALA A 12 -50.97 35.64 -11.09
N GLY A 13 -51.88 35.00 -10.38
CA GLY A 13 -51.97 33.55 -10.33
C GLY A 13 -52.48 32.96 -11.63
N LEU A 14 -51.82 31.92 -12.13
CA LEU A 14 -52.34 31.03 -13.16
C LEU A 14 -52.41 29.61 -12.57
N LEU A 15 -53.64 29.20 -12.30
CA LEU A 15 -54.00 27.82 -12.03
C LEU A 15 -54.05 27.06 -13.36
N PHE A 16 -53.15 26.08 -13.54
CA PHE A 16 -53.36 24.99 -14.50
C PHE A 16 -53.23 23.68 -13.79
N GLY A 17 -54.34 23.01 -13.58
CA GLY A 17 -54.39 21.61 -13.23
C GLY A 17 -54.06 20.74 -14.43
N SER A 18 -53.21 19.78 -14.26
CA SER A 18 -53.17 18.52 -15.00
C SER A 18 -52.60 17.43 -14.13
N SER A 19 -53.45 16.50 -13.81
CA SER A 19 -53.15 15.22 -13.18
C SER A 19 -52.28 14.36 -14.10
N GLY A 20 -50.98 14.45 -13.97
CA GLY A 20 -50.04 13.51 -14.55
C GLY A 20 -49.59 12.48 -13.47
N ALA A 21 -50.09 11.24 -13.59
CA ALA A 21 -49.62 10.14 -12.77
C ALA A 21 -48.13 9.93 -13.03
N TRP A 22 -47.31 10.18 -12.02
CA TRP A 22 -45.90 9.81 -12.04
C TRP A 22 -45.82 8.28 -11.90
N ALA A 23 -45.47 7.60 -13.00
CA ALA A 23 -45.15 6.20 -12.97
C ALA A 23 -43.93 6.00 -12.04
N ASN A 24 -44.11 5.18 -11.05
CA ASN A 24 -43.08 4.70 -10.15
C ASN A 24 -42.06 3.88 -10.98
N PRO A 25 -40.80 4.30 -11.20
CA PRO A 25 -39.83 3.43 -11.82
C PRO A 25 -39.46 2.36 -10.80
N GLY A 26 -39.69 1.13 -11.22
CA GLY A 26 -39.64 -0.07 -10.43
C GLY A 26 -38.38 -0.26 -9.61
N SER A 27 -38.61 -0.98 -8.53
CA SER A 27 -37.74 -1.94 -7.86
C SER A 27 -36.25 -1.72 -8.05
N SER A 28 -35.68 -0.78 -7.29
CA SER A 28 -34.26 -0.82 -6.97
C SER A 28 -34.00 -2.14 -6.28
N ALA A 29 -33.21 -2.99 -6.92
CA ALA A 29 -32.63 -4.14 -6.26
C ALA A 29 -31.96 -3.63 -4.97
N VAL A 30 -32.49 -4.04 -3.84
CA VAL A 30 -31.86 -3.82 -2.53
C VAL A 30 -30.55 -4.58 -2.58
N VAL A 31 -29.46 -3.88 -2.95
CA VAL A 31 -28.13 -4.36 -2.67
C VAL A 31 -28.10 -4.55 -1.18
N SER A 32 -27.94 -5.79 -0.75
CA SER A 32 -27.81 -6.16 0.67
C SER A 32 -26.70 -5.28 1.24
N ALA A 33 -27.09 -4.22 1.95
CA ALA A 33 -26.14 -3.37 2.65
C ALA A 33 -25.45 -4.26 3.69
N ASP A 34 -24.17 -4.53 3.46
CA ASP A 34 -23.34 -5.23 4.42
C ASP A 34 -23.47 -4.48 5.75
N LYS A 35 -23.83 -5.21 6.80
CA LYS A 35 -24.30 -4.62 8.05
C LYS A 35 -23.16 -3.81 8.68
N THR A 36 -23.21 -2.51 8.63
CA THR A 36 -22.26 -1.61 9.29
C THR A 36 -22.23 -1.89 10.78
N LEU A 37 -21.08 -2.32 11.29
CA LEU A 37 -20.89 -2.65 12.71
C LEU A 37 -20.49 -1.38 13.49
N SER A 38 -20.78 -1.37 14.78
CA SER A 38 -20.16 -0.38 15.68
C SER A 38 -18.66 -0.66 15.83
N VAL A 39 -17.86 0.37 16.10
CA VAL A 39 -16.39 0.23 16.29
C VAL A 39 -16.05 -0.88 17.32
N PRO A 40 -16.70 -0.97 18.51
CA PRO A 40 -16.44 -2.07 19.43
C PRO A 40 -16.73 -3.46 18.83
N ALA A 41 -17.76 -3.59 17.98
CA ALA A 41 -18.09 -4.85 17.33
C ALA A 41 -17.05 -5.22 16.24
N VAL A 42 -16.55 -4.22 15.47
CA VAL A 42 -15.43 -4.39 14.53
C VAL A 42 -14.21 -4.91 15.28
N VAL A 43 -13.83 -4.25 16.38
CA VAL A 43 -12.65 -4.63 17.17
C VAL A 43 -12.83 -6.05 17.74
N ALA A 44 -13.98 -6.38 18.28
CA ALA A 44 -14.27 -7.73 18.80
C ALA A 44 -14.12 -8.81 17.73
N LYS A 45 -14.53 -8.50 16.47
CA LYS A 45 -14.42 -9.40 15.32
C LYS A 45 -12.98 -9.63 14.88
N VAL A 46 -12.15 -8.58 14.87
CA VAL A 46 -10.82 -8.60 14.22
C VAL A 46 -9.66 -8.85 15.21
N ARG A 47 -9.81 -8.46 16.49
CA ARG A 47 -8.72 -8.50 17.47
C ARG A 47 -8.00 -9.85 17.60
N SER A 48 -8.71 -10.96 17.38
CA SER A 48 -8.12 -12.31 17.48
C SER A 48 -7.14 -12.60 16.34
N SER A 49 -7.26 -11.89 15.20
CA SER A 49 -6.38 -11.99 14.06
C SER A 49 -5.17 -11.06 14.16
N VAL A 50 -5.16 -10.11 15.12
CA VAL A 50 -4.07 -9.14 15.28
C VAL A 50 -3.05 -9.66 16.27
N VAL A 51 -1.79 -9.67 15.85
CA VAL A 51 -0.66 -10.19 16.62
C VAL A 51 0.37 -9.10 16.89
N THR A 52 1.18 -9.30 17.92
CA THR A 52 2.39 -8.52 18.15
C THR A 52 3.58 -9.18 17.44
N ILE A 53 4.39 -8.41 16.76
CA ILE A 53 5.69 -8.82 16.22
C ILE A 53 6.77 -8.27 17.14
N LEU A 54 7.50 -9.14 17.81
CA LEU A 54 8.64 -8.80 18.67
C LEU A 54 9.92 -9.25 17.98
N THR A 55 10.82 -8.32 17.70
CA THR A 55 12.04 -8.61 16.96
C THR A 55 13.28 -8.28 17.77
N ARG A 56 14.34 -9.05 17.55
CA ARG A 56 15.66 -8.79 18.09
C ARG A 56 16.67 -8.82 16.95
N GLY A 57 17.28 -7.68 16.69
CA GLY A 57 18.30 -7.50 15.66
C GLY A 57 19.71 -7.56 16.17
N VAL A 58 20.67 -7.39 15.27
CA VAL A 58 22.08 -7.15 15.61
C VAL A 58 22.22 -5.66 15.89
N PRO A 59 22.88 -5.25 17.00
CA PRO A 59 23.24 -3.85 17.18
C PRO A 59 24.11 -3.40 16.00
N ALA A 60 23.79 -2.27 15.39
CA ALA A 60 24.61 -1.68 14.33
C ALA A 60 26.00 -1.26 14.83
N SER A 61 26.15 -1.10 16.16
CA SER A 61 27.42 -0.87 16.84
C SER A 61 27.38 -1.35 18.31
N PRO A 62 28.54 -1.63 18.96
CA PRO A 62 28.59 -2.02 20.37
C PRO A 62 27.96 -1.02 21.35
N SER A 63 27.88 0.28 20.96
CA SER A 63 27.25 1.34 21.74
C SER A 63 25.73 1.35 21.64
N GLN A 64 25.11 0.57 20.76
CA GLN A 64 23.65 0.50 20.53
C GLN A 64 23.02 -0.81 21.05
N VAL A 65 23.62 -1.43 22.07
CA VAL A 65 23.15 -2.70 22.66
C VAL A 65 21.69 -2.66 23.14
N GLN A 66 21.14 -1.50 23.42
CA GLN A 66 19.75 -1.34 23.86
C GLN A 66 18.75 -1.10 22.71
N SER A 67 19.20 -0.78 21.51
CA SER A 67 18.32 -0.45 20.36
C SER A 67 18.05 -1.61 19.41
N GLY A 68 18.52 -2.82 19.73
CA GLY A 68 18.36 -4.00 18.87
C GLY A 68 17.02 -4.73 19.00
N SER A 69 16.03 -4.19 19.71
CA SER A 69 14.69 -4.77 19.83
C SER A 69 13.65 -3.85 19.21
N GLY A 70 12.81 -4.39 18.33
CA GLY A 70 11.69 -3.71 17.71
C GLY A 70 10.37 -4.38 18.10
N SER A 71 9.29 -3.62 18.05
CA SER A 71 7.94 -4.14 18.17
C SER A 71 7.01 -3.50 17.15
N GLY A 72 6.09 -4.27 16.63
CA GLY A 72 5.04 -3.85 15.73
C GLY A 72 3.88 -4.81 15.79
N SER A 73 3.00 -4.72 14.84
CA SER A 73 1.82 -5.57 14.70
C SER A 73 1.89 -6.43 13.45
N GLY A 74 1.01 -7.41 13.37
CA GLY A 74 0.77 -8.24 12.19
C GLY A 74 -0.68 -8.72 12.14
N VAL A 75 -1.06 -9.25 10.99
CA VAL A 75 -2.39 -9.78 10.72
C VAL A 75 -2.29 -11.23 10.30
N ILE A 76 -2.92 -12.14 11.03
CA ILE A 76 -3.07 -13.54 10.62
C ILE A 76 -3.97 -13.60 9.41
N ILE A 77 -3.53 -14.22 8.32
CA ILE A 77 -4.25 -14.28 7.04
C ILE A 77 -4.73 -15.68 6.67
N ASP A 78 -4.24 -16.71 7.34
CA ASP A 78 -4.72 -18.09 7.17
C ASP A 78 -4.57 -18.92 8.45
N GLU A 79 -5.26 -20.07 8.51
CA GLU A 79 -5.20 -21.01 9.63
C GLU A 79 -3.83 -21.72 9.73
N GLY A 80 -3.09 -21.75 8.62
CA GLY A 80 -1.73 -22.30 8.59
C GLY A 80 -0.72 -21.45 9.34
N GLY A 81 -1.05 -20.19 9.68
CA GLY A 81 -0.20 -19.29 10.48
C GLY A 81 0.66 -18.36 9.65
N TYR A 82 0.22 -17.98 8.47
CA TYR A 82 0.81 -16.87 7.74
C TYR A 82 0.29 -15.54 8.28
N ILE A 83 1.19 -14.57 8.40
CA ILE A 83 0.95 -13.26 9.00
C ILE A 83 1.54 -12.20 8.08
N LEU A 84 0.71 -11.22 7.68
CA LEU A 84 1.19 -10.01 7.01
C LEU A 84 1.69 -9.00 8.04
N THR A 85 2.78 -8.32 7.72
CA THR A 85 3.34 -7.20 8.48
C THR A 85 4.20 -6.32 7.56
N ASN A 86 4.78 -5.22 8.08
CA ASN A 86 5.71 -4.41 7.29
C ASN A 86 7.11 -5.04 7.20
N ASN A 87 7.77 -4.79 6.07
CA ASN A 87 9.14 -5.25 5.83
C ASN A 87 10.14 -4.56 6.77
N HIS A 88 9.99 -3.25 7.02
CA HIS A 88 10.91 -2.53 7.91
C HIS A 88 10.93 -3.09 9.33
N LEU A 89 9.85 -3.72 9.81
CA LEU A 89 9.78 -4.35 11.13
C LEU A 89 10.60 -5.64 11.23
N VAL A 90 10.90 -6.29 10.11
CA VAL A 90 11.56 -7.60 10.07
C VAL A 90 12.91 -7.59 9.35
N THR A 91 13.31 -6.45 8.80
CA THR A 91 14.59 -6.30 8.11
C THR A 91 15.76 -6.37 9.09
N GLY A 92 16.76 -7.20 8.78
CA GLY A 92 17.96 -7.40 9.63
C GLY A 92 17.71 -8.15 10.94
N VAL A 93 16.53 -8.73 11.14
CA VAL A 93 16.15 -9.42 12.37
C VAL A 93 16.78 -10.80 12.44
N LYS A 94 17.46 -11.11 13.58
CA LYS A 94 18.04 -12.43 13.87
C LYS A 94 17.05 -13.40 14.50
N SER A 95 16.15 -12.90 15.33
CA SER A 95 15.13 -13.71 16.01
C SER A 95 13.84 -12.92 16.16
N MET A 96 12.73 -13.65 16.13
CA MET A 96 11.39 -13.07 16.19
C MET A 96 10.50 -13.94 17.07
N ALA A 97 9.67 -13.29 17.88
CA ALA A 97 8.55 -13.92 18.56
C ALA A 97 7.25 -13.21 18.16
N VAL A 98 6.20 -13.98 18.00
CA VAL A 98 4.86 -13.49 17.69
C VAL A 98 3.97 -13.69 18.92
N GLY A 99 3.40 -12.59 19.41
CA GLY A 99 2.44 -12.60 20.52
C GLY A 99 1.02 -12.70 19.98
N LEU A 100 0.32 -13.77 20.31
CA LEU A 100 -1.09 -13.97 19.96
C LEU A 100 -2.01 -13.18 20.90
N SER A 101 -3.24 -12.94 20.49
CA SER A 101 -4.28 -12.27 21.30
C SER A 101 -4.57 -12.99 22.63
N THR A 102 -4.26 -14.27 22.72
CA THR A 102 -4.36 -15.08 23.95
C THR A 102 -3.24 -14.81 24.96
N GLY A 103 -2.23 -13.98 24.61
CA GLY A 103 -1.02 -13.76 25.40
C GLY A 103 0.08 -14.80 25.18
N ARG A 104 -0.17 -15.85 24.38
CA ARG A 104 0.85 -16.86 24.04
C ARG A 104 1.88 -16.27 23.09
N LEU A 105 3.16 -16.49 23.39
CA LEU A 105 4.28 -16.18 22.51
C LEU A 105 4.68 -17.45 21.73
N THR A 106 4.93 -17.30 20.45
CA THR A 106 5.42 -18.37 19.56
C THR A 106 6.57 -17.86 18.69
N PRO A 107 7.58 -18.68 18.36
CA PRO A 107 8.60 -18.28 17.41
C PRO A 107 8.00 -17.99 16.04
N GLY A 108 8.45 -16.89 15.40
CA GLY A 108 8.11 -16.54 14.04
C GLY A 108 9.35 -16.60 13.14
N ARG A 109 9.13 -16.85 11.86
CA ARG A 109 10.17 -16.74 10.83
C ARG A 109 9.66 -15.95 9.63
N VAL A 110 10.49 -15.10 9.08
CA VAL A 110 10.20 -14.42 7.82
C VAL A 110 10.27 -15.45 6.70
N VAL A 111 9.22 -15.53 5.89
CA VAL A 111 9.14 -16.45 4.75
C VAL A 111 9.20 -15.73 3.41
N ALA A 112 8.75 -14.47 3.38
CA ALA A 112 8.87 -13.61 2.22
C ALA A 112 8.93 -12.15 2.68
N ARG A 113 9.54 -11.31 1.86
CA ARG A 113 9.52 -9.85 2.07
C ARG A 113 9.70 -9.13 0.76
N ASP A 114 9.16 -7.92 0.70
CA ASP A 114 9.33 -7.00 -0.40
C ASP A 114 9.58 -5.60 0.14
N PHE A 115 10.70 -5.01 -0.24
CA PHE A 115 11.08 -3.69 0.26
C PHE A 115 10.36 -2.55 -0.47
N LEU A 116 9.99 -2.75 -1.75
CA LEU A 116 9.29 -1.72 -2.53
C LEU A 116 7.85 -1.50 -2.08
N LEU A 117 7.20 -2.56 -1.56
CA LEU A 117 5.87 -2.46 -0.97
C LEU A 117 5.92 -2.33 0.56
N ASP A 118 7.10 -2.32 1.17
CA ASP A 118 7.25 -2.44 2.63
C ASP A 118 6.42 -3.57 3.23
N LEU A 119 6.35 -4.72 2.56
CA LEU A 119 5.52 -5.87 2.93
C LEU A 119 6.38 -7.07 3.32
N ALA A 120 5.98 -7.76 4.37
CA ALA A 120 6.59 -9.03 4.78
C ALA A 120 5.53 -10.06 5.14
N LEU A 121 5.89 -11.32 4.90
CA LEU A 121 5.11 -12.49 5.29
C LEU A 121 5.90 -13.28 6.34
N VAL A 122 5.30 -13.44 7.50
CA VAL A 122 5.85 -14.18 8.64
C VAL A 122 5.06 -15.47 8.79
N LYS A 123 5.73 -16.56 9.16
CA LYS A 123 5.13 -17.87 9.42
C LYS A 123 5.36 -18.26 10.87
N ILE A 124 4.27 -18.67 11.52
CA ILE A 124 4.29 -19.30 12.84
C ILE A 124 3.75 -20.73 12.77
N ASN A 125 4.07 -21.52 13.79
CA ASN A 125 3.45 -22.82 14.01
C ASN A 125 2.63 -22.75 15.30
N ALA A 126 1.32 -22.52 15.15
CA ALA A 126 0.38 -22.42 16.24
C ALA A 126 -0.97 -22.99 15.81
N GLN A 127 -1.78 -23.41 16.76
CA GLN A 127 -3.15 -23.92 16.56
C GLN A 127 -4.18 -22.88 16.99
N ASP A 128 -5.43 -23.10 16.58
CA ASP A 128 -6.58 -22.26 16.92
C ASP A 128 -6.40 -20.79 16.49
N LEU A 129 -5.78 -20.60 15.32
CA LEU A 129 -5.60 -19.29 14.73
C LEU A 129 -6.89 -18.81 14.08
N VAL A 130 -7.19 -17.54 14.22
CA VAL A 130 -8.36 -16.88 13.61
C VAL A 130 -7.86 -15.93 12.52
N PRO A 131 -7.99 -16.28 11.24
CA PRO A 131 -7.61 -15.39 10.14
C PRO A 131 -8.54 -14.18 10.04
N ALA A 132 -7.99 -13.04 9.64
CA ALA A 132 -8.76 -11.87 9.25
C ALA A 132 -9.36 -12.07 7.84
N VAL A 133 -10.51 -11.46 7.60
CA VAL A 133 -11.10 -11.39 6.27
C VAL A 133 -10.44 -10.25 5.50
N LEU A 134 -9.71 -10.60 4.45
CA LEU A 134 -9.07 -9.60 3.56
C LEU A 134 -10.08 -9.12 2.52
N ASN A 135 -10.06 -7.83 2.21
CA ASN A 135 -10.86 -7.24 1.13
C ASN A 135 -9.95 -6.86 -0.05
N PRO A 136 -9.80 -7.73 -1.07
CA PRO A 136 -8.85 -7.53 -2.17
C PRO A 136 -9.26 -6.41 -3.15
N ARG A 137 -10.54 -6.02 -3.13
CA ARG A 137 -11.08 -4.92 -3.94
C ARG A 137 -11.96 -4.05 -3.07
N PRO A 138 -11.37 -3.25 -2.20
CA PRO A 138 -12.14 -2.34 -1.39
C PRO A 138 -12.69 -1.21 -2.29
N ASP A 139 -13.99 -1.15 -2.44
CA ASP A 139 -14.68 0.01 -3.02
C ASP A 139 -14.75 1.09 -1.94
N LEU A 140 -13.59 1.56 -1.51
CA LEU A 140 -13.48 2.59 -0.50
C LEU A 140 -13.77 3.95 -1.12
N GLU A 141 -14.56 4.76 -0.41
CA GLU A 141 -14.78 6.15 -0.76
C GLU A 141 -14.09 7.08 0.25
N ILE A 142 -13.68 8.25 -0.23
CA ILE A 142 -13.13 9.29 0.66
C ILE A 142 -14.25 9.70 1.64
N GLY A 143 -13.92 9.72 2.94
CA GLY A 143 -14.86 9.97 4.02
C GLY A 143 -15.41 8.72 4.69
N GLU A 144 -15.21 7.52 4.13
CA GLU A 144 -15.59 6.28 4.81
C GLU A 144 -14.82 6.06 6.11
N SER A 145 -15.52 5.58 7.14
CA SER A 145 -14.90 5.31 8.43
C SER A 145 -14.03 4.07 8.38
N VAL A 146 -12.83 4.19 8.95
CA VAL A 146 -11.86 3.09 9.08
C VAL A 146 -11.33 3.00 10.52
N VAL A 147 -10.91 1.79 10.89
CA VAL A 147 -10.38 1.49 12.21
C VAL A 147 -8.98 0.90 12.06
N ALA A 148 -7.97 1.58 12.57
CA ALA A 148 -6.62 1.06 12.65
C ALA A 148 -6.44 0.29 13.96
N ILE A 149 -5.96 -0.96 13.87
CA ILE A 149 -5.79 -1.84 15.02
C ILE A 149 -4.32 -2.29 15.08
N GLY A 150 -3.73 -2.18 16.26
CA GLY A 150 -2.39 -2.69 16.54
C GLY A 150 -2.37 -3.43 17.87
N ASN A 151 -1.32 -4.21 18.07
CA ASN A 151 -1.06 -4.88 19.35
C ASN A 151 0.40 -4.65 19.79
N PRO A 152 0.77 -3.37 20.06
CA PRO A 152 2.13 -3.04 20.46
C PRO A 152 2.48 -3.69 21.80
N LEU A 153 3.66 -4.30 21.87
CA LEU A 153 4.27 -4.76 23.12
C LEU A 153 3.53 -5.89 23.87
N ALA A 154 2.51 -6.51 23.28
CA ALA A 154 1.66 -7.51 23.97
C ALA A 154 1.24 -7.05 25.38
N LEU A 155 0.91 -5.77 25.53
CA LEU A 155 0.60 -5.16 26.82
C LEU A 155 -0.65 -5.77 27.45
N LYS A 156 -0.70 -5.82 28.78
CA LYS A 156 -1.94 -6.07 29.51
C LYS A 156 -2.95 -4.97 29.13
N GLY A 157 -4.07 -5.32 28.54
CA GLY A 157 -5.09 -4.37 28.08
C GLY A 157 -5.54 -4.60 26.64
N GLY A 158 -4.78 -5.37 25.86
CA GLY A 158 -5.15 -5.76 24.50
C GLY A 158 -4.69 -4.80 23.43
N SER A 159 -5.37 -4.83 22.28
CA SER A 159 -5.02 -4.06 21.08
C SER A 159 -5.23 -2.57 21.28
N THR A 160 -4.34 -1.77 20.72
CA THR A 160 -4.53 -0.32 20.52
C THR A 160 -5.44 -0.11 19.31
N VAL A 161 -6.43 0.75 19.47
CA VAL A 161 -7.43 1.04 18.44
C VAL A 161 -7.50 2.54 18.23
N THR A 162 -7.43 2.96 16.98
CA THR A 162 -7.71 4.35 16.56
C THR A 162 -8.75 4.33 15.44
N VAL A 163 -9.52 5.41 15.35
CA VAL A 163 -10.62 5.54 14.37
C VAL A 163 -10.39 6.82 13.59
N GLY A 164 -10.68 6.77 12.31
CA GLY A 164 -10.63 7.90 11.41
C GLY A 164 -11.45 7.61 10.17
N VAL A 165 -11.14 8.35 9.12
CA VAL A 165 -11.75 8.19 7.79
C VAL A 165 -10.69 7.97 6.73
N VAL A 166 -11.11 7.48 5.58
CA VAL A 166 -10.30 7.53 4.36
C VAL A 166 -10.17 8.98 3.94
N SER A 167 -8.99 9.57 4.07
CA SER A 167 -8.74 10.97 3.71
C SER A 167 -8.39 11.12 2.23
N ALA A 168 -7.73 10.12 1.64
CA ALA A 168 -7.43 10.03 0.21
C ALA A 168 -7.06 8.59 -0.17
N LEU A 169 -7.12 8.30 -1.45
CA LEU A 169 -6.71 7.02 -2.07
C LEU A 169 -5.57 7.26 -3.06
N ASP A 170 -4.93 6.19 -3.49
CA ASP A 170 -3.88 6.17 -4.51
C ASP A 170 -2.73 7.16 -4.23
N ARG A 171 -2.36 7.30 -2.95
CA ARG A 171 -1.25 8.16 -2.55
C ARG A 171 0.09 7.49 -2.80
N SER A 172 1.04 8.28 -3.26
CA SER A 172 2.46 7.91 -3.32
C SER A 172 3.24 8.82 -2.38
N VAL A 173 4.10 8.23 -1.56
CA VAL A 173 4.86 8.95 -0.53
C VAL A 173 6.32 8.52 -0.56
N LEU A 174 7.21 9.49 -0.64
CA LEU A 174 8.65 9.26 -0.56
C LEU A 174 9.02 8.85 0.87
N THR A 175 9.70 7.73 1.00
CA THR A 175 10.23 7.26 2.28
C THR A 175 11.57 7.94 2.62
N PRO A 176 12.00 7.95 3.88
CA PRO A 176 13.26 8.58 4.27
C PRO A 176 14.51 8.01 3.60
N ASP A 177 14.46 6.78 3.12
CA ASP A 177 15.54 6.10 2.39
C ASP A 177 15.52 6.37 0.87
N GLY A 178 14.57 7.20 0.39
CA GLY A 178 14.53 7.69 -0.99
C GLY A 178 13.73 6.82 -1.96
N GLU A 179 13.05 5.77 -1.46
CA GLU A 179 12.11 4.98 -2.24
C GLU A 179 10.69 5.56 -2.14
N THR A 180 9.80 5.19 -3.04
CA THR A 180 8.39 5.59 -2.96
C THR A 180 7.53 4.38 -2.64
N LEU A 181 6.71 4.49 -1.60
CA LEU A 181 5.55 3.63 -1.42
C LEU A 181 4.38 4.21 -2.20
N TYR A 182 3.62 3.37 -2.87
CA TYR A 182 2.53 3.75 -3.77
C TYR A 182 1.23 2.99 -3.43
N ASP A 183 0.12 3.42 -4.06
CA ASP A 183 -1.23 2.87 -3.82
C ASP A 183 -1.60 2.87 -2.32
N LEU A 184 -1.24 3.94 -1.62
CA LEU A 184 -1.52 4.07 -0.20
C LEU A 184 -2.91 4.65 0.05
N ILE A 185 -3.58 4.12 1.06
CA ILE A 185 -4.73 4.75 1.69
C ILE A 185 -4.18 5.80 2.67
N GLN A 186 -4.56 7.07 2.51
CA GLN A 186 -4.33 8.10 3.51
C GLN A 186 -5.52 8.12 4.47
N THR A 187 -5.25 8.22 5.78
CA THR A 187 -6.26 8.30 6.83
C THR A 187 -5.83 9.28 7.92
N ASP A 188 -6.79 9.84 8.64
CA ASP A 188 -6.56 10.62 9.86
C ASP A 188 -6.61 9.75 11.14
N ALA A 189 -6.92 8.44 11.01
CA ALA A 189 -6.72 7.49 12.10
C ALA A 189 -5.26 7.52 12.56
N ALA A 190 -5.02 7.74 13.85
CA ALA A 190 -3.66 7.87 14.37
C ALA A 190 -2.89 6.55 14.24
N ILE A 191 -1.82 6.55 13.43
CA ILE A 191 -0.86 5.44 13.31
C ILE A 191 0.43 5.88 13.99
N ASN A 192 0.81 5.11 15.00
CA ASN A 192 1.96 5.36 15.85
C ASN A 192 2.82 4.10 15.96
N PRO A 193 4.07 4.19 16.48
CA PRO A 193 4.88 3.01 16.78
C PRO A 193 4.08 1.96 17.55
N GLY A 194 3.92 0.78 16.94
CA GLY A 194 3.13 -0.32 17.45
C GLY A 194 1.89 -0.68 16.62
N ASN A 195 1.25 0.26 15.91
CA ASN A 195 0.17 -0.07 14.98
C ASN A 195 0.69 -0.51 13.60
N SER A 196 1.93 -0.13 13.24
CA SER A 196 2.56 -0.55 11.98
C SER A 196 2.54 -2.05 11.82
N GLY A 197 2.19 -2.53 10.63
CA GLY A 197 2.00 -3.94 10.31
C GLY A 197 0.64 -4.50 10.72
N GLY A 198 -0.12 -3.81 11.56
CA GLY A 198 -1.49 -4.16 11.91
C GLY A 198 -2.49 -3.76 10.81
N PRO A 199 -3.74 -4.23 10.89
CA PRO A 199 -4.75 -3.95 9.89
C PRO A 199 -5.35 -2.55 10.02
N LEU A 200 -5.65 -1.95 8.85
CA LEU A 200 -6.71 -0.95 8.67
C LEU A 200 -7.96 -1.70 8.23
N VAL A 201 -9.08 -1.53 8.91
CA VAL A 201 -10.31 -2.28 8.65
C VAL A 201 -11.49 -1.35 8.38
N ASP A 202 -12.41 -1.79 7.53
CA ASP A 202 -13.72 -1.15 7.32
C ASP A 202 -14.71 -1.45 8.46
N LEU A 203 -15.87 -0.79 8.46
CA LEU A 203 -16.91 -1.03 9.45
C LEU A 203 -17.65 -2.36 9.27
N SER A 204 -17.32 -3.17 8.28
CA SER A 204 -17.76 -4.57 8.20
C SER A 204 -16.74 -5.54 8.85
N GLY A 205 -15.60 -5.03 9.29
CA GLY A 205 -14.52 -5.79 9.90
C GLY A 205 -13.66 -6.54 8.88
N ARG A 206 -13.55 -6.04 7.65
CA ARG A 206 -12.66 -6.57 6.61
C ARG A 206 -11.40 -5.71 6.54
N VAL A 207 -10.27 -6.33 6.33
CA VAL A 207 -8.97 -5.65 6.19
C VAL A 207 -8.89 -5.00 4.82
N VAL A 208 -8.81 -3.66 4.80
CA VAL A 208 -8.69 -2.83 3.59
C VAL A 208 -7.26 -2.33 3.38
N GLY A 209 -6.40 -2.46 4.39
CA GLY A 209 -4.99 -2.08 4.28
C GLY A 209 -4.15 -2.59 5.46
N ILE A 210 -2.83 -2.41 5.34
CA ILE A 210 -1.84 -2.66 6.39
C ILE A 210 -1.23 -1.32 6.80
N ASN A 211 -1.38 -0.95 8.06
CA ASN A 211 -0.89 0.31 8.61
C ASN A 211 0.63 0.46 8.42
N VAL A 212 1.09 1.63 7.98
CA VAL A 212 2.51 1.93 7.82
C VAL A 212 2.82 3.34 8.30
N ILE A 213 3.92 3.50 9.07
CA ILE A 213 4.39 4.81 9.51
C ILE A 213 5.42 5.33 8.50
N ILE A 214 5.10 6.45 7.85
CA ILE A 214 5.98 7.08 6.85
C ILE A 214 6.45 8.46 7.32
N ALA A 215 5.57 9.25 7.94
CA ALA A 215 5.84 10.64 8.32
C ALA A 215 5.50 10.92 9.78
N PRO A 216 6.39 10.57 10.73
CA PRO A 216 6.11 10.72 12.17
C PRO A 216 5.84 12.17 12.63
N SER A 217 6.28 13.16 11.84
CA SER A 217 6.11 14.59 12.16
C SER A 217 4.82 15.20 11.61
N ALA A 218 4.07 14.50 10.76
CA ALA A 218 2.81 15.01 10.20
C ALA A 218 1.66 14.72 11.17
N GLN A 219 0.90 15.74 11.54
CA GLN A 219 -0.30 15.58 12.37
C GLN A 219 -1.49 15.19 11.51
N ALA A 220 -2.27 14.21 11.96
CA ALA A 220 -3.48 13.72 11.29
C ALA A 220 -3.27 13.25 9.83
N ILE A 221 -2.04 12.84 9.49
CA ILE A 221 -1.72 12.24 8.20
C ILE A 221 -1.04 10.91 8.48
N SER A 222 -1.75 9.84 8.21
CA SER A 222 -1.30 8.47 8.37
C SER A 222 -1.56 7.69 7.08
N TYR A 223 -0.86 6.57 6.91
CA TYR A 223 -0.95 5.78 5.70
C TYR A 223 -1.13 4.30 6.00
N ALA A 224 -1.76 3.59 5.05
CA ALA A 224 -1.81 2.14 5.03
C ALA A 224 -1.54 1.65 3.60
N LEU A 225 -0.80 0.56 3.46
CA LEU A 225 -0.66 -0.16 2.20
C LEU A 225 -2.04 -0.66 1.80
N SER A 226 -2.53 -0.29 0.62
CA SER A 226 -3.86 -0.71 0.16
C SER A 226 -3.91 -2.23 -0.04
N MET A 227 -4.98 -2.87 0.42
CA MET A 227 -5.20 -4.30 0.16
C MET A 227 -5.35 -4.57 -1.34
N GLN A 228 -5.87 -3.62 -2.12
CA GLN A 228 -5.93 -3.73 -3.58
C GLN A 228 -4.54 -3.89 -4.21
N ALA A 229 -3.54 -3.16 -3.68
CA ALA A 229 -2.17 -3.23 -4.19
C ALA A 229 -1.45 -4.51 -3.75
N ILE A 230 -1.62 -4.94 -2.50
CA ILE A 230 -0.81 -6.03 -1.93
C ILE A 230 -1.42 -7.42 -2.11
N TYR A 231 -2.75 -7.55 -2.20
CA TYR A 231 -3.44 -8.84 -2.26
C TYR A 231 -2.97 -9.74 -3.42
N PRO A 232 -2.77 -9.23 -4.66
CA PRO A 232 -2.30 -10.05 -5.78
C PRO A 232 -0.93 -10.70 -5.54
N HIS A 233 -0.14 -10.13 -4.62
CA HIS A 233 1.22 -10.59 -4.35
C HIS A 233 1.30 -11.61 -3.21
N ILE A 234 0.27 -11.70 -2.36
CA ILE A 234 0.27 -12.60 -1.19
C ILE A 234 0.52 -14.06 -1.60
N GLN A 235 -0.19 -14.55 -2.61
CA GLN A 235 -0.03 -15.92 -3.09
C GLN A 235 1.40 -16.18 -3.61
N SER A 236 1.99 -15.23 -4.35
CA SER A 236 3.36 -15.34 -4.82
C SER A 236 4.35 -15.40 -3.64
N MET A 237 4.14 -14.58 -2.63
CA MET A 237 4.96 -14.58 -1.41
C MET A 237 4.85 -15.91 -0.65
N MET A 238 3.65 -16.49 -0.55
CA MET A 238 3.44 -17.79 0.13
C MET A 238 4.14 -18.95 -0.58
N VAL A 239 4.05 -18.98 -1.92
CA VAL A 239 4.55 -20.11 -2.72
C VAL A 239 6.02 -19.95 -3.08
N ARG A 240 6.47 -18.75 -3.43
CA ARG A 240 7.82 -18.48 -3.96
C ARG A 240 8.77 -17.81 -2.97
N GLY A 241 8.25 -17.31 -1.85
CA GLY A 241 9.06 -16.56 -0.88
C GLY A 241 9.38 -15.12 -1.31
N SER A 242 8.82 -14.66 -2.43
CA SER A 242 9.05 -13.31 -2.96
C SER A 242 7.92 -12.88 -3.87
N ILE A 243 7.79 -11.57 -4.09
CA ILE A 243 6.98 -11.02 -5.17
C ILE A 243 7.72 -11.26 -6.47
N TYR A 244 6.98 -11.80 -7.45
CA TYR A 244 7.55 -12.04 -8.76
C TYR A 244 7.70 -10.70 -9.51
N ARG A 245 8.94 -10.38 -9.89
CA ARG A 245 9.26 -9.33 -10.85
C ARG A 245 10.02 -9.96 -12.00
N PRO A 246 9.57 -9.80 -13.27
CA PRO A 246 10.24 -10.42 -14.40
C PRO A 246 11.66 -9.87 -14.57
N ASP A 247 12.56 -10.75 -15.00
CA ASP A 247 13.89 -10.35 -15.42
C ASP A 247 13.82 -9.63 -16.77
N LEU A 248 13.94 -8.32 -16.74
CA LEU A 248 13.94 -7.48 -17.94
C LEU A 248 15.30 -7.41 -18.62
N GLY A 249 16.34 -7.92 -17.98
CA GLY A 249 17.71 -7.91 -18.50
C GLY A 249 18.48 -6.64 -18.20
N PHE A 250 18.18 -5.96 -17.11
CA PHE A 250 19.01 -4.88 -16.60
C PHE A 250 18.87 -4.75 -15.08
N THR A 251 19.78 -4.05 -14.45
CA THR A 251 19.72 -3.72 -13.03
C THR A 251 19.15 -2.31 -12.88
N PRO A 252 17.91 -2.14 -12.38
CA PRO A 252 17.34 -0.82 -12.12
C PRO A 252 17.92 -0.25 -10.82
N VAL A 253 18.29 1.04 -10.84
CA VAL A 253 18.79 1.77 -9.68
C VAL A 253 18.09 3.10 -9.56
N THR A 254 17.47 3.37 -8.41
CA THR A 254 16.87 4.69 -8.11
C THR A 254 17.95 5.77 -8.14
N ILE A 255 17.70 6.88 -8.83
CA ILE A 255 18.60 8.03 -8.83
C ILE A 255 18.45 8.77 -7.50
N THR A 256 19.52 8.72 -6.71
CA THR A 256 19.69 9.49 -5.48
C THR A 256 20.83 10.50 -5.64
N PRO A 257 20.97 11.50 -4.77
CA PRO A 257 22.11 12.43 -4.83
C PRO A 257 23.47 11.72 -4.86
N SER A 258 23.61 10.60 -4.16
CA SER A 258 24.86 9.82 -4.16
C SER A 258 25.07 9.06 -5.48
N VAL A 259 24.00 8.53 -6.10
CA VAL A 259 24.05 7.89 -7.43
C VAL A 259 24.38 8.94 -8.50
N MET A 260 23.74 10.12 -8.45
CA MET A 260 24.06 11.24 -9.34
C MET A 260 25.55 11.59 -9.28
N ALA A 261 26.09 11.79 -8.08
CA ALA A 261 27.49 12.12 -7.88
C ALA A 261 28.43 11.00 -8.37
N SER A 262 28.08 9.73 -8.14
CA SER A 262 28.91 8.58 -8.50
C SER A 262 28.97 8.33 -10.02
N PHE A 263 27.90 8.63 -10.74
CA PHE A 263 27.79 8.37 -12.18
C PHE A 263 27.85 9.64 -13.04
N GLY A 264 27.96 10.83 -12.43
CA GLY A 264 28.00 12.10 -13.14
C GLY A 264 26.74 12.38 -13.96
N LEU A 265 25.55 12.12 -13.37
CA LEU A 265 24.28 12.24 -14.06
C LEU A 265 23.75 13.68 -14.03
N ASP A 266 23.12 14.11 -15.12
CA ASP A 266 22.45 15.42 -15.21
C ASP A 266 20.96 15.38 -14.75
N GLY A 267 20.41 14.20 -14.47
CA GLY A 267 19.03 14.00 -14.04
C GLY A 267 18.93 13.77 -12.54
N ASP A 268 17.95 14.39 -11.90
CA ASP A 268 17.72 14.33 -10.45
C ASP A 268 16.73 13.25 -10.01
N ARG A 269 16.14 12.49 -10.95
CA ARG A 269 15.07 11.51 -10.71
C ARG A 269 14.98 10.49 -11.82
N GLY A 270 14.37 9.35 -11.50
CA GLY A 270 14.14 8.24 -12.44
C GLY A 270 14.89 6.98 -12.02
N VAL A 271 14.97 6.05 -12.95
CA VAL A 271 15.66 4.77 -12.78
C VAL A 271 16.82 4.67 -13.77
N LEU A 272 18.03 4.60 -13.25
CA LEU A 272 19.24 4.36 -14.01
C LEU A 272 19.31 2.88 -14.41
N ALA A 273 19.52 2.61 -15.69
CA ALA A 273 19.70 1.27 -16.22
C ALA A 273 21.18 0.88 -16.18
N LEU A 274 21.50 -0.17 -15.44
CA LEU A 274 22.84 -0.75 -15.37
C LEU A 274 22.84 -2.21 -15.84
N GLN A 275 23.99 -2.69 -16.30
CA GLN A 275 24.19 -4.10 -16.69
C GLN A 275 23.14 -4.59 -17.71
N VAL A 276 22.85 -3.78 -18.72
CA VAL A 276 21.86 -4.12 -19.73
C VAL A 276 22.37 -5.28 -20.59
N ASP A 277 21.60 -6.39 -20.61
CA ASP A 277 21.83 -7.55 -21.45
C ASP A 277 21.11 -7.37 -22.79
N ALA A 278 21.90 -7.26 -23.87
CA ALA A 278 21.37 -7.02 -25.22
C ALA A 278 20.43 -8.12 -25.74
N ALA A 279 20.51 -9.34 -25.16
CA ALA A 279 19.68 -10.48 -25.58
C ALA A 279 18.34 -10.56 -24.83
N LYS A 280 18.15 -9.77 -23.79
CA LYS A 280 16.93 -9.76 -22.96
C LYS A 280 15.99 -8.62 -23.36
N PRO A 281 14.75 -8.60 -22.86
CA PRO A 281 13.71 -7.65 -23.29
C PRO A 281 14.16 -6.19 -23.32
N ALA A 282 14.89 -5.74 -22.32
CA ALA A 282 15.35 -4.34 -22.23
C ALA A 282 16.35 -4.01 -23.36
N GLY A 283 17.36 -4.86 -23.55
CA GLY A 283 18.35 -4.67 -24.62
C GLY A 283 17.76 -4.82 -26.01
N VAL A 284 16.88 -5.81 -26.21
CA VAL A 284 16.12 -5.98 -27.48
C VAL A 284 15.28 -4.74 -27.77
N GLY A 285 14.68 -4.13 -26.75
CA GLY A 285 13.92 -2.87 -26.86
C GLY A 285 14.78 -1.63 -27.12
N GLY A 286 16.12 -1.75 -27.04
CA GLY A 286 17.06 -0.65 -27.30
C GLY A 286 17.54 0.10 -26.07
N LEU A 287 17.22 -0.35 -24.83
CA LEU A 287 17.78 0.21 -23.60
C LEU A 287 19.29 -0.01 -23.55
N GLN A 288 20.01 0.98 -23.09
CA GLN A 288 21.49 0.96 -22.98
C GLN A 288 21.95 1.23 -21.54
N ASN A 289 23.17 0.81 -21.23
CA ASN A 289 23.79 1.15 -19.95
C ASN A 289 23.94 2.67 -19.79
N GLY A 290 23.44 3.17 -18.67
CA GLY A 290 23.49 4.59 -18.34
C GLY A 290 22.26 5.39 -18.79
N ASP A 291 21.30 4.77 -19.48
CA ASP A 291 20.01 5.40 -19.73
C ASP A 291 19.22 5.57 -18.44
N ILE A 292 18.50 6.68 -18.36
CA ILE A 292 17.62 6.99 -17.24
C ILE A 292 16.17 6.85 -17.71
N ILE A 293 15.42 5.95 -17.11
CA ILE A 293 14.00 5.77 -17.36
C ILE A 293 13.23 6.82 -16.56
N THR A 294 12.51 7.71 -17.25
CA THR A 294 11.73 8.80 -16.64
C THR A 294 10.23 8.65 -16.76
N ALA A 295 9.76 7.74 -17.62
CA ALA A 295 8.34 7.33 -17.66
C ALA A 295 8.18 5.91 -18.22
N VAL A 296 7.09 5.26 -17.82
CA VAL A 296 6.57 4.00 -18.37
C VAL A 296 5.17 4.30 -18.88
N ASP A 297 4.95 4.13 -20.20
CA ASP A 297 3.76 4.61 -20.90
C ASP A 297 3.53 6.11 -20.57
N GLN A 298 2.41 6.47 -19.93
CA GLN A 298 2.10 7.84 -19.54
C GLN A 298 2.44 8.13 -18.06
N HIS A 299 2.97 7.15 -17.31
CA HIS A 299 3.25 7.28 -15.88
C HIS A 299 4.69 7.75 -15.66
N GLN A 300 4.85 8.87 -14.98
CA GLN A 300 6.17 9.36 -14.59
C GLN A 300 6.84 8.41 -13.60
N VAL A 301 8.14 8.24 -13.75
CA VAL A 301 8.99 7.39 -12.92
C VAL A 301 10.01 8.27 -12.22
N PHE A 302 9.95 8.34 -10.91
CA PHE A 302 10.89 9.07 -10.06
C PHE A 302 11.92 8.14 -9.43
N ASN A 303 11.58 6.85 -9.27
CA ASN A 303 12.39 5.84 -8.60
C ASN A 303 11.96 4.43 -9.03
N MET A 304 12.60 3.42 -8.45
CA MET A 304 12.36 2.01 -8.77
C MET A 304 10.96 1.52 -8.36
N GLY A 305 10.38 2.06 -7.30
CA GLY A 305 9.01 1.78 -6.89
C GLY A 305 8.01 2.18 -7.97
N ASP A 306 8.10 3.44 -8.45
CA ASP A 306 7.24 3.95 -9.53
C ASP A 306 7.41 3.15 -10.82
N PHE A 307 8.65 2.77 -11.15
CA PHE A 307 8.95 1.97 -12.34
C PHE A 307 8.22 0.61 -12.32
N TRP A 308 8.35 -0.14 -11.23
CA TRP A 308 7.71 -1.44 -11.11
C TRP A 308 6.19 -1.33 -11.03
N HIS A 309 5.67 -0.32 -10.31
CA HIS A 309 4.25 -0.05 -10.24
C HIS A 309 3.66 0.24 -11.63
N ALA A 310 4.25 1.18 -12.38
CA ALA A 310 3.80 1.54 -13.72
C ALA A 310 3.90 0.35 -14.68
N LEU A 311 4.98 -0.42 -14.61
CA LEU A 311 5.19 -1.60 -15.45
C LEU A 311 4.14 -2.70 -15.19
N LEU A 312 3.80 -2.97 -13.94
CA LEU A 312 2.80 -3.96 -13.57
C LEU A 312 1.38 -3.54 -13.98
N ARG A 313 1.11 -2.24 -14.01
CA ARG A 313 -0.21 -1.67 -14.42
C ARG A 313 -0.34 -1.41 -15.92
N SER A 314 0.70 -1.62 -16.72
CA SER A 314 0.71 -1.27 -18.15
C SER A 314 -0.24 -2.10 -19.05
N GLY A 315 -1.20 -2.86 -18.48
CA GLY A 315 -2.24 -3.60 -19.21
C GLY A 315 -1.70 -4.76 -20.09
N ASP A 316 -2.55 -5.31 -20.97
CA ASP A 316 -2.27 -6.52 -21.75
C ASP A 316 -1.50 -6.29 -23.06
N GLN A 317 -1.04 -5.07 -23.32
CA GLN A 317 -0.28 -4.78 -24.54
C GLN A 317 1.01 -5.61 -24.62
N PRO A 318 1.44 -6.06 -25.82
CA PRO A 318 2.65 -6.88 -25.98
C PRO A 318 3.94 -6.13 -25.68
N THR A 319 3.90 -4.81 -25.70
CA THR A 319 5.03 -3.92 -25.40
C THR A 319 4.59 -2.84 -24.42
N VAL A 320 5.56 -2.22 -23.77
CA VAL A 320 5.38 -1.02 -22.95
C VAL A 320 6.36 0.05 -23.45
N GLN A 321 5.92 1.29 -23.48
CA GLN A 321 6.74 2.41 -23.90
C GLN A 321 7.57 2.91 -22.71
N LEU A 322 8.89 3.01 -22.88
CA LEU A 322 9.77 3.68 -21.92
C LEU A 322 10.20 5.03 -22.47
N THR A 323 10.05 6.08 -21.70
CA THR A 323 10.65 7.38 -21.97
C THR A 323 11.98 7.43 -21.24
N LEU A 324 13.03 7.77 -21.97
CA LEU A 324 14.42 7.77 -21.50
C LEU A 324 14.98 9.19 -21.53
N HIS A 325 15.86 9.48 -20.59
CA HIS A 325 16.82 10.55 -20.69
C HIS A 325 18.20 9.89 -20.86
N GLY A 326 18.64 9.79 -22.10
CA GLY A 326 19.90 9.14 -22.45
C GLY A 326 21.03 10.13 -22.67
N ARG A 327 22.25 9.63 -22.88
CA ARG A 327 23.44 10.43 -23.20
C ARG A 327 23.29 11.28 -24.46
N SER A 328 22.38 10.89 -25.36
CA SER A 328 22.09 11.59 -26.62
C SER A 328 20.85 12.48 -26.55
N GLY A 329 20.27 12.67 -25.36
CA GLY A 329 19.02 13.39 -25.13
C GLY A 329 17.81 12.49 -24.90
N PRO A 330 16.60 13.08 -24.82
CA PRO A 330 15.37 12.33 -24.59
C PRO A 330 15.07 11.37 -25.75
N ALA A 331 14.70 10.14 -25.44
CA ALA A 331 14.37 9.09 -26.38
C ALA A 331 13.15 8.29 -25.88
N THR A 332 12.52 7.56 -26.79
CA THR A 332 11.43 6.66 -26.47
C THR A 332 11.71 5.30 -27.12
N ILE A 333 11.56 4.24 -26.34
CA ILE A 333 11.74 2.86 -26.81
C ILE A 333 10.51 2.02 -26.48
N GLN A 334 10.39 0.89 -27.19
CA GLN A 334 9.34 -0.12 -26.91
C GLN A 334 9.98 -1.34 -26.26
N LEU A 335 9.64 -1.58 -25.00
CA LEU A 335 10.10 -2.74 -24.25
C LEU A 335 9.14 -3.91 -24.50
N PRO A 336 9.58 -5.04 -25.07
CA PRO A 336 8.77 -6.25 -25.15
C PRO A 336 8.43 -6.76 -23.74
N LYS A 337 7.15 -6.98 -23.48
CA LYS A 337 6.73 -7.55 -22.20
C LYS A 337 7.07 -9.04 -22.10
N PRO A 338 7.78 -9.47 -21.06
CA PRO A 338 7.93 -10.88 -20.77
C PRO A 338 6.58 -11.57 -20.61
N ALA A 339 6.44 -12.80 -21.13
CA ALA A 339 5.20 -13.57 -21.04
C ALA A 339 4.67 -13.73 -19.60
N ALA A 340 5.55 -13.66 -18.63
CA ALA A 340 5.20 -13.76 -17.21
C ALA A 340 4.54 -12.50 -16.61
N LEU A 341 4.68 -11.33 -17.23
CA LEU A 341 3.90 -10.14 -16.88
C LEU A 341 2.43 -10.26 -17.27
N LYS A 342 2.14 -11.04 -18.33
CA LYS A 342 0.78 -11.34 -18.79
C LYS A 342 0.02 -12.29 -17.86
N ALA A 343 0.71 -13.05 -17.02
CA ALA A 343 0.13 -14.06 -16.13
C ALA A 343 -0.03 -13.57 -14.67
N ALA A 344 0.39 -12.34 -14.36
CA ALA A 344 0.36 -11.77 -13.01
C ALA A 344 -0.80 -10.78 -12.78
N GLN A 345 -1.64 -10.59 -13.81
CA GLN A 345 -2.89 -9.86 -13.78
C GLN A 345 -4.04 -10.85 -13.66
#